data_d06c647411f1c53907db523af0d707be
#
_entry.id   d06c647411f1c53907db523af0d707be
#
_cell.length_a   1.000
_cell.length_b   1.000
_cell.length_c   1.000
_cell.angle_alpha   90.00
_cell.angle_beta   90.00
_cell.angle_gamma   90.00
#
_symmetry.space_group_name_H-M   'P 1'
#
loop_
_entity.id
_entity.type
_entity.pdbx_description
1 polymer ?
#
loop_
_entity_poly.entity_id
_entity_poly.type
_entity_poly.pdbx_seq_one_letter_code
_entity_poly.pdbx_strand_id
1 'polypeptide(L)'
;MNAENLEFPDASFDVVFSSMFLHEVPRKGIEKVFAEARRVLRPGGLMLHMELPPNSQLSPYDAFYLDWDSFYNNEPFYKPFRDMKPEEVCRKAGFDPKKYVQYVIPSIGWYGEKVWSEAVERQDSVDSDKTGRLTEGVRWYCFGAWK
;
A
#
# COMPACT_ATOMS: atom_id res chain seq x y z
N MET A 1 -10.12 16.04 -8.35
CA MET A 1 -9.75 15.21 -9.52
C MET A 1 -10.06 13.75 -9.19
N ASN A 2 -10.52 12.98 -10.16
CA ASN A 2 -10.86 11.57 -9.96
C ASN A 2 -9.64 10.69 -10.26
N ALA A 3 -9.17 9.92 -9.28
CA ALA A 3 -8.01 9.04 -9.43
C ALA A 3 -8.26 7.85 -10.40
N GLU A 4 -9.53 7.52 -10.70
CA GLU A 4 -9.90 6.52 -11.68
C GLU A 4 -9.86 7.05 -13.14
N ASN A 5 -9.68 8.35 -13.32
CA ASN A 5 -9.62 9.03 -14.61
C ASN A 5 -8.87 10.35 -14.44
N LEU A 6 -7.56 10.30 -14.56
CA LEU A 6 -6.67 11.45 -14.35
C LEU A 6 -6.64 12.35 -15.59
N GLU A 7 -6.74 13.66 -15.39
CA GLU A 7 -6.71 14.66 -16.47
C GLU A 7 -5.28 14.98 -16.96
N PHE A 8 -4.30 14.16 -16.61
CA PHE A 8 -2.91 14.32 -17.05
C PHE A 8 -2.62 13.54 -18.32
N PRO A 9 -1.72 14.03 -19.17
CA PRO A 9 -1.25 13.28 -20.34
C PRO A 9 -0.52 11.99 -19.95
N ASP A 10 -0.42 11.05 -20.88
CA ASP A 10 0.41 9.86 -20.73
C ASP A 10 1.87 10.25 -20.46
N ALA A 11 2.57 9.44 -19.66
CA ALA A 11 3.99 9.60 -19.38
C ALA A 11 4.38 11.00 -18.85
N SER A 12 3.59 11.55 -17.91
CA SER A 12 3.78 12.89 -17.33
C SER A 12 4.61 12.90 -16.05
N PHE A 13 4.65 11.76 -15.33
CA PHE A 13 5.24 11.70 -13.99
C PHE A 13 6.33 10.64 -13.89
N ASP A 14 7.30 10.89 -13.03
CA ASP A 14 8.33 9.92 -12.66
C ASP A 14 7.90 9.06 -11.46
N VAL A 15 7.04 9.63 -10.60
CA VAL A 15 6.49 8.96 -9.42
C VAL A 15 5.00 9.26 -9.29
N VAL A 16 4.21 8.22 -8.99
CA VAL A 16 2.82 8.33 -8.52
C VAL A 16 2.75 7.71 -7.13
N PHE A 17 2.34 8.50 -6.16
CA PHE A 17 2.29 8.09 -4.75
C PHE A 17 0.91 8.32 -4.16
N SER A 18 0.45 7.39 -3.31
CA SER A 18 -0.66 7.64 -2.41
C SER A 18 -0.37 7.10 -1.00
N SER A 19 -1.00 7.73 -0.01
CA SER A 19 -0.91 7.34 1.39
C SER A 19 -2.31 7.26 1.98
N MET A 20 -2.65 6.13 2.61
CA MET A 20 -3.93 5.91 3.28
C MET A 20 -5.13 6.31 2.41
N PHE A 21 -5.14 5.82 1.18
CA PHE A 21 -6.13 6.18 0.17
C PHE A 21 -6.88 4.98 -0.42
N LEU A 22 -6.18 3.88 -0.68
CA LEU A 22 -6.76 2.77 -1.45
C LEU A 22 -7.86 2.03 -0.67
N HIS A 23 -7.78 2.00 0.64
CA HIS A 23 -8.80 1.40 1.49
C HIS A 23 -10.13 2.19 1.52
N GLU A 24 -10.13 3.42 1.03
CA GLU A 24 -11.34 4.22 0.83
C GLU A 24 -11.99 3.97 -0.55
N VAL A 25 -11.35 3.17 -1.40
CA VAL A 25 -11.76 2.98 -2.79
C VAL A 25 -12.32 1.57 -2.99
N PRO A 26 -13.49 1.43 -3.65
CA PRO A 26 -13.99 0.11 -4.04
C PRO A 26 -12.98 -0.65 -4.90
N ARG A 27 -12.91 -1.97 -4.75
CA ARG A 27 -11.93 -2.81 -5.48
C ARG A 27 -11.85 -2.54 -6.98
N LYS A 28 -13.01 -2.33 -7.64
CA LYS A 28 -13.05 -2.00 -9.07
C LYS A 28 -12.44 -0.63 -9.38
N GLY A 29 -12.56 0.31 -8.45
CA GLY A 29 -11.92 1.62 -8.53
C GLY A 29 -10.40 1.50 -8.41
N ILE A 30 -9.91 0.66 -7.48
CA ILE A 30 -8.45 0.42 -7.31
C ILE A 30 -7.83 -0.10 -8.62
N GLU A 31 -8.49 -1.01 -9.33
CA GLU A 31 -7.99 -1.52 -10.63
C GLU A 31 -7.84 -0.38 -11.66
N LYS A 32 -8.77 0.57 -11.68
CA LYS A 32 -8.69 1.75 -12.56
C LYS A 32 -7.61 2.74 -12.10
N VAL A 33 -7.50 2.98 -10.78
CA VAL A 33 -6.45 3.83 -10.20
C VAL A 33 -5.07 3.31 -10.63
N PHE A 34 -4.84 2.00 -10.58
CA PHE A 34 -3.56 1.41 -10.99
C PHE A 34 -3.32 1.53 -12.49
N ALA A 35 -4.36 1.34 -13.31
CA ALA A 35 -4.26 1.54 -14.75
C ALA A 35 -3.91 3.00 -15.10
N GLU A 36 -4.56 3.96 -14.45
CA GLU A 36 -4.29 5.38 -14.63
C GLU A 36 -2.89 5.77 -14.10
N ALA A 37 -2.50 5.28 -12.94
CA ALA A 37 -1.14 5.49 -12.43
C ALA A 37 -0.09 5.00 -13.43
N ARG A 38 -0.30 3.80 -13.99
CA ARG A 38 0.60 3.28 -15.02
C ARG A 38 0.58 4.12 -16.30
N ARG A 39 -0.58 4.61 -16.73
CA ARG A 39 -0.71 5.44 -17.92
C ARG A 39 0.11 6.72 -17.80
N VAL A 40 -0.08 7.44 -16.69
CA VAL A 40 0.58 8.74 -16.48
C VAL A 40 2.06 8.64 -16.10
N LEU A 41 2.54 7.48 -15.64
CA LEU A 41 3.95 7.25 -15.37
C LEU A 41 4.77 7.19 -16.67
N ARG A 42 5.95 7.78 -16.65
CA ARG A 42 6.98 7.59 -17.68
C ARG A 42 7.53 6.18 -17.66
N PRO A 43 8.11 5.68 -18.76
CA PRO A 43 8.92 4.46 -18.72
C PRO A 43 10.00 4.56 -17.64
N GLY A 44 10.09 3.56 -16.77
CA GLY A 44 10.98 3.56 -15.60
C GLY A 44 10.46 4.35 -14.38
N GLY A 45 9.27 4.91 -14.44
CA GLY A 45 8.64 5.59 -13.30
C GLY A 45 8.09 4.61 -12.27
N LEU A 46 7.92 5.07 -11.04
CA LEU A 46 7.50 4.28 -9.87
C LEU A 46 6.07 4.63 -9.45
N MET A 47 5.21 3.63 -9.34
CA MET A 47 3.97 3.70 -8.57
C MET A 47 4.23 3.15 -7.17
N LEU A 48 3.85 3.88 -6.13
CA LEU A 48 4.02 3.48 -4.74
C LEU A 48 2.80 3.88 -3.90
N HIS A 49 2.35 2.94 -3.08
CA HIS A 49 1.23 3.14 -2.15
C HIS A 49 1.68 2.81 -0.72
N MET A 50 1.27 3.63 0.25
CA MET A 50 1.49 3.40 1.67
C MET A 50 0.15 3.20 2.35
N GLU A 51 -0.03 2.03 2.96
CA GLU A 51 -1.29 1.57 3.55
C GLU A 51 -1.05 0.78 4.85
N LEU A 52 -2.12 0.30 5.48
CA LEU A 52 -2.00 -0.69 6.53
C LEU A 52 -1.76 -2.10 5.96
N PRO A 53 -1.16 -3.01 6.74
CA PRO A 53 -0.81 -4.34 6.25
C PRO A 53 -2.02 -5.16 5.78
N PRO A 54 -1.87 -5.98 4.73
CA PRO A 54 -2.90 -6.92 4.28
C PRO A 54 -3.15 -8.02 5.32
N ASN A 55 -4.35 -8.62 5.32
CA ASN A 55 -4.72 -9.69 6.25
C ASN A 55 -3.76 -10.88 6.26
N SER A 56 -3.12 -11.16 5.13
CA SER A 56 -2.12 -12.25 5.03
C SER A 56 -0.85 -12.01 5.88
N GLN A 57 -0.67 -10.79 6.40
CA GLN A 57 0.49 -10.39 7.20
C GLN A 57 0.11 -9.99 8.62
N LEU A 58 -1.13 -10.16 8.99
CA LEU A 58 -1.66 -9.84 10.31
C LEU A 58 -1.82 -11.11 11.15
N SER A 59 -1.60 -10.97 12.47
CA SER A 59 -2.05 -11.98 13.40
C SER A 59 -3.59 -12.06 13.39
N PRO A 60 -4.21 -13.19 13.80
CA PRO A 60 -5.67 -13.27 13.94
C PRO A 60 -6.24 -12.19 14.86
N TYR A 61 -5.50 -11.81 15.89
CA TYR A 61 -5.90 -10.74 16.81
C TYR A 61 -5.91 -9.38 16.15
N ASP A 62 -4.85 -9.04 15.40
CA ASP A 62 -4.75 -7.75 14.70
C ASP A 62 -5.79 -7.64 13.60
N ALA A 63 -6.03 -8.74 12.86
CA ALA A 63 -7.08 -8.80 11.85
C ALA A 63 -8.47 -8.55 12.45
N PHE A 64 -8.75 -9.18 13.59
CA PHE A 64 -10.00 -8.96 14.32
C PHE A 64 -10.13 -7.51 14.79
N TYR A 65 -9.07 -6.94 15.37
CA TYR A 65 -9.08 -5.55 15.83
C TYR A 65 -9.35 -4.58 14.69
N LEU A 66 -8.69 -4.76 13.54
CA LEU A 66 -8.91 -3.92 12.36
C LEU A 66 -10.30 -4.11 11.74
N ASP A 67 -10.88 -5.30 11.80
CA ASP A 67 -12.27 -5.52 11.38
C ASP A 67 -13.25 -4.80 12.30
N TRP A 68 -13.01 -4.84 13.61
CA TRP A 68 -13.80 -4.13 14.61
C TRP A 68 -13.71 -2.62 14.42
N ASP A 69 -12.50 -2.09 14.23
CA ASP A 69 -12.23 -0.67 13.99
C ASP A 69 -12.93 -0.19 12.71
N SER A 70 -12.78 -0.92 11.62
CA SER A 70 -13.44 -0.62 10.33
C SER A 70 -14.96 -0.60 10.43
N PHE A 71 -15.55 -1.47 11.24
CA PHE A 71 -17.00 -1.52 11.45
C PHE A 71 -17.48 -0.27 12.19
N TYR A 72 -16.81 0.13 13.27
CA TYR A 72 -17.21 1.27 14.08
C TYR A 72 -16.90 2.62 13.43
N ASN A 73 -15.89 2.69 12.59
CA ASN A 73 -15.51 3.88 11.82
C ASN A 73 -16.25 3.99 10.47
N ASN A 74 -17.12 3.01 10.15
CA ASN A 74 -17.88 2.99 8.90
C ASN A 74 -16.99 3.01 7.65
N GLU A 75 -15.99 2.13 7.61
CA GLU A 75 -15.03 1.98 6.50
C GLU A 75 -15.35 0.73 5.65
N PRO A 76 -16.33 0.80 4.75
CA PRO A 76 -16.87 -0.38 4.08
C PRO A 76 -15.90 -1.06 3.11
N PHE A 77 -14.87 -0.34 2.66
CA PHE A 77 -13.91 -0.86 1.69
C PHE A 77 -12.61 -1.34 2.32
N TYR A 78 -12.39 -1.09 3.59
CA TYR A 78 -11.14 -1.38 4.28
C TYR A 78 -10.86 -2.90 4.39
N LYS A 79 -11.86 -3.70 4.82
CA LYS A 79 -11.71 -5.16 4.86
C LYS A 79 -11.49 -5.76 3.46
N PRO A 80 -12.30 -5.43 2.43
CA PRO A 80 -12.05 -5.87 1.06
C PRO A 80 -10.68 -5.47 0.50
N PHE A 81 -10.16 -4.31 0.91
CA PHE A 81 -8.81 -3.87 0.57
C PHE A 81 -7.75 -4.78 1.18
N ARG A 82 -7.84 -5.10 2.48
CA ARG A 82 -6.88 -5.96 3.18
C ARG A 82 -6.88 -7.41 2.68
N ASP A 83 -7.98 -7.87 2.09
CA ASP A 83 -8.06 -9.19 1.45
C ASP A 83 -7.49 -9.18 0.01
N MET A 84 -7.14 -8.02 -0.51
CA MET A 84 -6.57 -7.87 -1.83
C MET A 84 -5.10 -8.34 -1.86
N LYS A 85 -4.69 -8.87 -3.00
CA LYS A 85 -3.28 -9.15 -3.30
C LYS A 85 -2.74 -8.04 -4.21
N PRO A 86 -1.98 -7.09 -3.66
CA PRO A 86 -1.52 -5.92 -4.43
C PRO A 86 -0.70 -6.29 -5.67
N GLU A 87 0.14 -7.32 -5.58
CA GLU A 87 0.93 -7.81 -6.70
C GLU A 87 0.06 -8.25 -7.91
N GLU A 88 -1.06 -8.95 -7.63
CA GLU A 88 -1.97 -9.36 -8.69
C GLU A 88 -2.65 -8.17 -9.36
N VAL A 89 -2.99 -7.13 -8.58
CA VAL A 89 -3.61 -5.90 -9.13
C VAL A 89 -2.60 -5.12 -9.97
N CYS A 90 -1.35 -4.99 -9.52
CA CYS A 90 -0.27 -4.41 -10.32
C CYS A 90 -0.09 -5.15 -11.65
N ARG A 91 -0.06 -6.49 -11.62
CA ARG A 91 0.05 -7.33 -12.81
C ARG A 91 -1.13 -7.13 -13.77
N LYS A 92 -2.36 -7.07 -13.26
CA LYS A 92 -3.57 -6.79 -14.07
C LYS A 92 -3.53 -5.42 -14.73
N ALA A 93 -2.97 -4.42 -14.05
CA ALA A 93 -2.76 -3.08 -14.61
C ALA A 93 -1.62 -3.03 -15.64
N GLY A 94 -0.91 -4.13 -15.86
CA GLY A 94 0.14 -4.27 -16.87
C GLY A 94 1.55 -3.95 -16.36
N PHE A 95 1.76 -3.89 -15.05
CA PHE A 95 3.12 -3.84 -14.48
C PHE A 95 3.79 -5.22 -14.57
N ASP A 96 5.11 -5.22 -14.75
CA ASP A 96 5.92 -6.45 -14.72
C ASP A 96 6.00 -6.97 -13.27
N PRO A 97 5.57 -8.23 -12.98
CA PRO A 97 5.68 -8.80 -11.65
C PRO A 97 7.11 -8.81 -11.08
N LYS A 98 8.13 -8.87 -11.94
CA LYS A 98 9.54 -8.81 -11.52
C LYS A 98 9.96 -7.44 -11.02
N LYS A 99 9.18 -6.42 -11.31
CA LYS A 99 9.39 -5.04 -10.88
C LYS A 99 8.46 -4.62 -9.74
N TYR A 100 7.71 -5.56 -9.18
CA TYR A 100 6.91 -5.33 -7.98
C TYR A 100 7.81 -5.20 -6.75
N VAL A 101 7.47 -4.28 -5.87
CA VAL A 101 8.17 -4.05 -4.60
C VAL A 101 7.17 -3.97 -3.46
N GLN A 102 7.57 -4.48 -2.31
CA GLN A 102 6.83 -4.32 -1.06
C GLN A 102 7.80 -4.29 0.13
N TYR A 103 7.49 -3.47 1.12
CA TYR A 103 8.26 -3.35 2.34
C TYR A 103 7.42 -2.73 3.45
N VAL A 104 7.89 -2.86 4.69
CA VAL A 104 7.25 -2.28 5.86
C VAL A 104 8.13 -1.16 6.40
N ILE A 105 7.52 -0.01 6.67
CA ILE A 105 8.17 1.13 7.29
C ILE A 105 7.59 1.32 8.70
N PRO A 106 8.40 1.37 9.75
CA PRO A 106 7.93 1.71 11.09
C PRO A 106 7.44 3.17 11.12
N SER A 107 6.43 3.45 11.92
CA SER A 107 5.97 4.82 12.10
C SER A 107 6.98 5.64 12.88
N ILE A 108 7.42 6.77 12.33
CA ILE A 108 8.34 7.69 12.98
C ILE A 108 7.80 8.22 14.32
N GLY A 109 6.49 8.41 14.44
CA GLY A 109 5.85 8.89 15.66
C GLY A 109 5.97 7.93 16.86
N TRP A 110 6.23 6.63 16.60
CA TRP A 110 6.37 5.61 17.64
C TRP A 110 7.82 5.29 17.98
N TYR A 111 8.71 5.34 17.01
CA TYR A 111 10.08 4.88 17.18
C TYR A 111 11.11 6.01 17.30
N GLY A 112 10.72 7.24 16.97
CA GLY A 112 11.64 8.35 16.82
C GLY A 112 12.47 8.26 15.55
N GLU A 113 13.10 9.36 15.20
CA GLU A 113 13.79 9.54 13.92
C GLU A 113 14.95 8.55 13.70
N LYS A 114 15.75 8.30 14.76
CA LYS A 114 16.91 7.41 14.66
C LYS A 114 16.50 5.97 14.31
N VAL A 115 15.55 5.41 15.05
CA VAL A 115 15.07 4.02 14.83
C VAL A 115 14.38 3.89 13.48
N TRP A 116 13.63 4.93 13.08
CA TRP A 116 12.99 4.99 11.78
C TRP A 116 14.02 4.96 10.64
N SER A 117 15.07 5.79 10.72
CA SER A 117 16.15 5.83 9.73
C SER A 117 16.88 4.49 9.62
N GLU A 118 17.22 3.87 10.75
CA GLU A 118 17.86 2.56 10.77
C GLU A 118 16.99 1.44 10.16
N ALA A 119 15.69 1.51 10.33
CA ALA A 119 14.76 0.53 9.74
C ALA A 119 14.62 0.71 8.22
N VAL A 120 14.59 1.96 7.75
CA VAL A 120 14.57 2.28 6.32
C VAL A 120 15.87 1.83 5.64
N GLU A 121 17.02 2.10 6.27
CA GLU A 121 18.33 1.68 5.73
C GLU A 121 18.47 0.16 5.63
N ARG A 122 17.92 -0.59 6.58
CA ARG A 122 17.97 -2.06 6.57
C ARG A 122 17.05 -2.70 5.54
N GLN A 123 16.14 -1.95 4.93
CA GLN A 123 15.11 -2.49 4.02
C GLN A 123 14.43 -3.72 4.63
N ASP A 124 13.97 -3.59 5.88
CA ASP A 124 13.36 -4.70 6.61
C ASP A 124 12.23 -5.28 5.75
N SER A 125 12.48 -6.45 5.17
CA SER A 125 11.50 -7.18 4.40
C SER A 125 10.28 -7.47 5.27
N VAL A 126 9.13 -7.55 4.63
CA VAL A 126 7.90 -7.97 5.28
C VAL A 126 8.05 -9.43 5.70
N ASP A 127 8.59 -9.65 6.89
CA ASP A 127 8.60 -10.95 7.54
C ASP A 127 7.40 -10.96 8.47
N SER A 128 6.40 -11.79 8.17
CA SER A 128 5.16 -11.89 8.94
C SER A 128 5.41 -12.22 10.40
N ASP A 129 6.47 -12.94 10.71
CA ASP A 129 6.82 -13.34 12.08
C ASP A 129 7.42 -12.17 12.89
N LYS A 130 7.88 -11.11 12.21
CA LYS A 130 8.47 -9.91 12.82
C LYS A 130 7.54 -8.70 12.82
N THR A 131 6.36 -8.80 12.21
CA THR A 131 5.34 -7.79 12.37
C THR A 131 4.79 -7.90 13.78
N GLY A 132 5.38 -7.16 14.73
CA GLY A 132 4.87 -7.05 16.09
C GLY A 132 3.39 -6.69 16.08
N ARG A 133 2.73 -6.89 17.19
CA ARG A 133 1.32 -6.50 17.36
C ARG A 133 1.17 -5.02 17.01
N LEU A 134 0.01 -4.63 16.48
CA LEU A 134 -0.31 -3.21 16.25
C LEU A 134 -0.08 -2.35 17.51
N THR A 135 -0.23 -2.94 18.70
CA THR A 135 0.07 -2.35 20.00
C THR A 135 1.56 -2.06 20.22
N GLU A 136 2.45 -2.64 19.45
CA GLU A 136 3.90 -2.46 19.56
C GLU A 136 4.44 -1.42 18.57
N GLY A 137 3.57 -0.74 17.88
CA GLY A 137 3.88 0.35 16.96
C GLY A 137 3.23 0.17 15.59
N VAL A 138 2.66 1.26 15.09
CA VAL A 138 2.04 1.28 13.76
C VAL A 138 3.13 1.10 12.71
N ARG A 139 2.96 0.11 11.86
CA ARG A 139 3.81 -0.11 10.70
C ARG A 139 3.03 0.23 9.43
N TRP A 140 3.70 0.90 8.53
CA TRP A 140 3.16 1.19 7.22
C TRP A 140 3.57 0.11 6.24
N TYR A 141 2.61 -0.43 5.54
CA TYR A 141 2.83 -1.35 4.45
C TYR A 141 2.94 -0.58 3.15
N CYS A 142 4.13 -0.61 2.55
CA CYS A 142 4.39 0.03 1.27
C CYS A 142 4.48 -1.02 0.17
N PHE A 143 3.81 -0.78 -0.94
CA PHE A 143 3.88 -1.63 -2.11
C PHE A 143 3.73 -0.82 -3.39
N GLY A 144 4.24 -1.34 -4.47
CA GLY A 144 4.17 -0.70 -5.76
C GLY A 144 4.89 -1.45 -6.86
N ALA A 145 5.10 -0.79 -7.99
CA ALA A 145 5.82 -1.37 -9.11
C ALA A 145 6.45 -0.30 -10.00
N TRP A 146 7.56 -0.64 -10.61
CA TRP A 146 8.19 0.15 -11.66
C TRP A 146 7.53 -0.14 -13.02
N LYS A 147 7.27 0.92 -13.80
CA LYS A 147 6.77 0.82 -15.18
C LYS A 147 7.85 0.40 -16.18
#